data_f9b210c3b968c605271e4948dfef3cfd
#
_entry.id   f9b210c3b968c605271e4948dfef3cfd
#
_cell.length_a   1.000
_cell.length_b   1.000
_cell.length_c   1.000
_cell.angle_alpha   90.00
_cell.angle_beta   90.00
_cell.angle_gamma   90.00
#
_symmetry.space_group_name_H-M   'P 1'
#
loop_
_entity.id
_entity.type
_entity.pdbx_description
1 polymer ?
#
loop_
_entity_poly.entity_id
_entity_poly.type
_entity_poly.pdbx_seq_one_letter_code
_entity_poly.pdbx_strand_id
1 'polypeptide(L)'
;MGFYDAIDRSGAGRGRGRSLHAWVLLAAAVLVMGVALIVWACSSQHQYRTIVSALADATRSARQTGAFTVTVDGEAVPATADKLSDLLRLLTAMGPGRMGPAPASPPRITIDYGDGTVLEIWEVTLVNPSNDWTEGPYLRCTFPGGKTYGYDTDKIPMSKLLRLLA
;
A
#
# COMPACT_ATOMS: atom_id res chain seq x y z
N MET A 1 -17.23 21.48 76.20
CA MET A 1 -16.69 20.19 75.82
C MET A 1 -17.70 19.55 74.89
N GLY A 2 -17.48 19.36 73.63
CA GLY A 2 -16.33 19.24 72.74
C GLY A 2 -16.75 19.64 71.35
N PHE A 3 -15.80 20.29 70.72
CA PHE A 3 -15.89 20.96 69.43
C PHE A 3 -15.13 20.14 68.37
N TYR A 4 -15.42 18.88 68.16
CA TYR A 4 -14.69 18.03 67.19
C TYR A 4 -15.61 16.98 66.59
N ASP A 5 -16.60 17.39 65.75
CA ASP A 5 -17.28 16.41 64.89
C ASP A 5 -17.98 17.08 63.69
N ALA A 6 -17.28 17.97 62.99
CA ALA A 6 -17.81 18.63 61.82
C ALA A 6 -16.85 18.75 60.63
N ILE A 7 -15.83 17.89 60.51
CA ILE A 7 -14.94 17.87 59.34
C ILE A 7 -14.77 16.41 58.95
N ASP A 8 -15.67 15.88 58.16
CA ASP A 8 -15.36 14.79 57.22
C ASP A 8 -16.57 14.32 56.37
N ARG A 9 -17.26 15.20 55.69
CA ARG A 9 -18.32 14.77 54.73
C ARG A 9 -18.35 15.55 53.41
N SER A 10 -17.29 16.17 52.95
CA SER A 10 -17.34 16.93 51.71
C SER A 10 -16.33 16.50 50.63
N GLY A 11 -15.66 15.35 50.78
CA GLY A 11 -14.56 14.92 49.86
C GLY A 11 -14.91 13.78 48.88
N ALA A 12 -16.01 13.07 49.01
CA ALA A 12 -16.18 11.78 48.31
C ALA A 12 -17.01 11.80 47.02
N GLY A 13 -17.47 12.95 46.54
CA GLY A 13 -18.41 13.02 45.40
C GLY A 13 -17.87 13.47 44.05
N ARG A 14 -16.68 14.06 43.97
CA ARG A 14 -16.20 14.71 42.73
C ARG A 14 -15.23 13.91 41.85
N GLY A 15 -14.77 12.75 42.29
CA GLY A 15 -13.77 11.94 41.53
C GLY A 15 -14.37 10.95 40.53
N ARG A 16 -15.58 10.45 40.77
CA ARG A 16 -16.14 9.37 39.93
C ARG A 16 -16.68 9.82 38.58
N GLY A 17 -17.17 11.04 38.43
CA GLY A 17 -17.67 11.53 37.14
C GLY A 17 -16.59 11.79 36.11
N ARG A 18 -15.41 12.28 36.55
CA ARG A 18 -14.27 12.55 35.65
C ARG A 18 -13.62 11.28 35.10
N SER A 19 -13.57 10.22 35.89
CA SER A 19 -13.01 8.94 35.43
C SER A 19 -13.93 8.27 34.41
N LEU A 20 -15.24 8.31 34.57
CA LEU A 20 -16.22 7.73 33.63
C LEU A 20 -16.14 8.43 32.25
N HIS A 21 -16.07 9.74 32.22
CA HIS A 21 -15.89 10.47 30.93
C HIS A 21 -14.57 10.18 30.26
N ALA A 22 -13.47 10.03 31.00
CA ALA A 22 -12.19 9.64 30.46
C ALA A 22 -12.23 8.24 29.83
N TRP A 23 -12.88 7.28 30.48
CA TRP A 23 -13.04 5.92 29.94
C TRP A 23 -13.93 5.88 28.70
N VAL A 24 -15.01 6.66 28.66
CA VAL A 24 -15.89 6.77 27.49
C VAL A 24 -15.14 7.39 26.31
N LEU A 25 -14.37 8.44 26.55
CA LEU A 25 -13.51 9.05 25.50
C LEU A 25 -12.44 8.10 24.99
N LEU A 26 -11.80 7.35 25.88
CA LEU A 26 -10.81 6.34 25.48
C LEU A 26 -11.45 5.23 24.64
N ALA A 27 -12.60 4.71 25.06
CA ALA A 27 -13.33 3.69 24.32
C ALA A 27 -13.76 4.19 22.93
N ALA A 28 -14.24 5.43 22.84
CA ALA A 28 -14.59 6.06 21.57
C ALA A 28 -13.37 6.23 20.66
N ALA A 29 -12.23 6.67 21.20
CA ALA A 29 -11.00 6.81 20.44
C ALA A 29 -10.49 5.45 19.90
N VAL A 30 -10.52 4.40 20.71
CA VAL A 30 -10.16 3.03 20.31
C VAL A 30 -11.09 2.52 19.21
N LEU A 31 -12.38 2.77 19.32
CA LEU A 31 -13.37 2.35 18.32
C LEU A 31 -13.15 3.09 16.99
N VAL A 32 -12.94 4.41 17.01
CA VAL A 32 -12.65 5.19 15.81
C VAL A 32 -11.35 4.72 15.14
N MET A 33 -10.31 4.47 15.94
CA MET A 33 -9.03 3.96 15.41
C MET A 33 -9.20 2.55 14.82
N GLY A 34 -9.97 1.67 15.45
CA GLY A 34 -10.29 0.35 14.92
C GLY A 34 -11.03 0.40 13.59
N VAL A 35 -12.05 1.25 13.48
CA VAL A 35 -12.78 1.47 12.23
C VAL A 35 -11.86 2.04 11.14
N ALA A 36 -11.02 3.01 11.46
CA ALA A 36 -10.07 3.60 10.51
C ALA A 36 -9.08 2.55 9.98
N LEU A 37 -8.57 1.67 10.83
CA LEU A 37 -7.68 0.58 10.43
C LEU A 37 -8.39 -0.44 9.52
N ILE A 38 -9.64 -0.80 9.81
CA ILE A 38 -10.43 -1.70 8.97
C ILE A 38 -10.69 -1.07 7.60
N VAL A 39 -11.10 0.19 7.55
CA VAL A 39 -11.33 0.91 6.29
C VAL A 39 -10.04 1.00 5.46
N TRP A 40 -8.92 1.30 6.13
CA TRP A 40 -7.61 1.35 5.46
C TRP A 40 -7.21 -0.02 4.90
N ALA A 41 -7.33 -1.10 5.67
CA ALA A 41 -7.01 -2.45 5.23
C ALA A 41 -7.92 -2.91 4.07
N CYS A 42 -9.22 -2.65 4.13
CA CYS A 42 -10.16 -2.95 3.06
C CYS A 42 -9.84 -2.16 1.78
N SER A 43 -9.48 -0.88 1.90
CA SER A 43 -9.11 -0.03 0.77
C SER A 43 -7.83 -0.54 0.08
N SER A 44 -6.81 -0.90 0.85
CA SER A 44 -5.56 -1.46 0.35
C SER A 44 -5.78 -2.76 -0.42
N GLN A 45 -6.58 -3.68 0.13
CA GLN A 45 -6.95 -4.93 -0.51
C GLN A 45 -7.74 -4.71 -1.81
N HIS A 46 -8.68 -3.76 -1.80
CA HIS A 46 -9.48 -3.44 -2.98
C HIS A 46 -8.59 -2.90 -4.11
N GLN A 47 -7.72 -1.95 -3.81
CA GLN A 47 -6.81 -1.37 -4.81
C GLN A 47 -5.84 -2.41 -5.37
N TYR A 48 -5.24 -3.24 -4.51
CA TYR A 48 -4.37 -4.32 -4.94
C TYR A 48 -5.10 -5.28 -5.91
N ARG A 49 -6.31 -5.74 -5.57
CA ARG A 49 -7.12 -6.61 -6.44
C ARG A 49 -7.44 -5.93 -7.76
N THR A 50 -7.75 -4.64 -7.76
CA THR A 50 -8.01 -3.86 -8.96
C THR A 50 -6.77 -3.79 -9.86
N ILE A 51 -5.59 -3.55 -9.30
CA ILE A 51 -4.33 -3.57 -10.04
C ILE A 51 -4.08 -4.93 -10.67
N VAL A 52 -4.16 -6.00 -9.87
CA VAL A 52 -3.91 -7.38 -10.36
C VAL A 52 -4.89 -7.76 -11.46
N SER A 53 -6.18 -7.43 -11.31
CA SER A 53 -7.19 -7.70 -12.34
C SER A 53 -6.89 -6.95 -13.64
N ALA A 54 -6.59 -5.66 -13.55
CA ALA A 54 -6.28 -4.85 -14.73
C ALA A 54 -5.00 -5.33 -15.44
N LEU A 55 -3.96 -5.65 -14.69
CA LEU A 55 -2.72 -6.20 -15.26
C LEU A 55 -2.94 -7.58 -15.90
N ALA A 56 -3.83 -8.41 -15.34
CA ALA A 56 -4.19 -9.70 -15.93
C ALA A 56 -4.91 -9.52 -17.27
N ASP A 57 -5.84 -8.58 -17.36
CA ASP A 57 -6.58 -8.28 -18.60
C ASP A 57 -5.63 -7.64 -19.63
N ALA A 58 -4.80 -6.67 -19.23
CA ALA A 58 -3.81 -6.03 -20.08
C ALA A 58 -2.76 -7.03 -20.60
N THR A 59 -2.27 -7.95 -19.76
CA THR A 59 -1.34 -9.01 -20.17
C THR A 59 -1.98 -9.97 -21.17
N ARG A 60 -3.28 -10.29 -21.00
CA ARG A 60 -4.03 -11.11 -21.96
C ARG A 60 -4.18 -10.39 -23.29
N SER A 61 -4.52 -9.10 -23.28
CA SER A 61 -4.60 -8.24 -24.46
C SER A 61 -3.26 -8.17 -25.18
N ALA A 62 -2.18 -7.87 -24.46
CA ALA A 62 -0.83 -7.81 -25.00
C ALA A 62 -0.39 -9.14 -25.65
N ARG A 63 -0.77 -10.29 -25.06
CA ARG A 63 -0.50 -11.61 -25.66
C ARG A 63 -1.23 -11.83 -26.98
N GLN A 64 -2.45 -11.29 -27.12
CA GLN A 64 -3.26 -11.43 -28.33
C GLN A 64 -2.85 -10.46 -29.44
N THR A 65 -2.52 -9.24 -29.07
CA THR A 65 -2.23 -8.16 -30.02
C THR A 65 -0.76 -8.00 -30.36
N GLY A 66 0.14 -8.43 -29.45
CA GLY A 66 1.57 -8.11 -29.50
C GLY A 66 1.88 -6.64 -29.22
N ALA A 67 0.87 -5.83 -28.91
CA ALA A 67 1.02 -4.38 -28.72
C ALA A 67 1.36 -4.07 -27.25
N PHE A 68 2.65 -4.11 -26.91
CA PHE A 68 3.18 -3.63 -25.64
C PHE A 68 4.63 -3.19 -25.80
N THR A 69 5.08 -2.32 -24.90
CA THR A 69 6.48 -1.89 -24.82
C THR A 69 6.98 -2.00 -23.39
N VAL A 70 8.23 -2.39 -23.24
CA VAL A 70 8.92 -2.45 -21.94
C VAL A 70 10.14 -1.57 -22.03
N THR A 71 10.32 -0.67 -21.07
CA THR A 71 11.54 0.14 -20.93
C THR A 71 12.18 -0.12 -19.57
N VAL A 72 13.47 -0.21 -19.53
CA VAL A 72 14.28 -0.34 -18.32
C VAL A 72 15.29 0.80 -18.32
N ASP A 73 15.31 1.58 -17.26
CA ASP A 73 16.14 2.79 -17.12
C ASP A 73 16.03 3.75 -18.35
N GLY A 74 14.81 3.82 -18.93
CA GLY A 74 14.49 4.65 -20.09
C GLY A 74 14.83 4.03 -21.45
N GLU A 75 15.47 2.87 -21.52
CA GLU A 75 15.81 2.17 -22.75
C GLU A 75 14.79 1.05 -23.05
N ALA A 76 14.35 0.95 -24.31
CA ALA A 76 13.45 -0.11 -24.73
C ALA A 76 14.17 -1.47 -24.71
N VAL A 77 13.56 -2.45 -24.04
CA VAL A 77 14.10 -3.81 -23.97
C VAL A 77 13.18 -4.80 -24.67
N PRO A 78 13.72 -5.79 -25.39
CA PRO A 78 12.91 -6.83 -25.99
C PRO A 78 12.29 -7.73 -24.90
N ALA A 79 10.97 -7.72 -24.78
CA ALA A 79 10.26 -8.56 -23.86
C ALA A 79 9.23 -9.42 -24.60
N THR A 80 8.88 -10.56 -24.02
CA THR A 80 7.83 -11.44 -24.54
C THR A 80 6.60 -11.39 -23.66
N ALA A 81 5.44 -11.73 -24.21
CA ALA A 81 4.20 -11.82 -23.44
C ALA A 81 4.29 -12.86 -22.30
N ASP A 82 5.17 -13.85 -22.41
CA ASP A 82 5.42 -14.82 -21.34
C ASP A 82 6.15 -14.17 -20.17
N LYS A 83 7.15 -13.31 -20.41
CA LYS A 83 7.80 -12.52 -19.36
C LYS A 83 6.80 -11.61 -18.64
N LEU A 84 5.83 -11.00 -19.33
CA LEU A 84 4.75 -10.24 -18.71
C LEU A 84 3.85 -11.12 -17.83
N SER A 85 3.55 -12.34 -18.27
CA SER A 85 2.77 -13.30 -17.48
C SER A 85 3.52 -13.76 -16.22
N ASP A 86 4.83 -13.96 -16.31
CA ASP A 86 5.67 -14.29 -15.17
C ASP A 86 5.79 -13.11 -14.20
N LEU A 87 5.90 -11.88 -14.71
CA LEU A 87 5.84 -10.66 -13.89
C LEU A 87 4.52 -10.57 -13.14
N LEU A 88 3.39 -10.75 -13.83
CA LEU A 88 2.07 -10.75 -13.20
C LEU A 88 1.97 -11.80 -12.10
N ARG A 89 2.46 -13.02 -12.33
CA ARG A 89 2.50 -14.09 -11.33
C ARG A 89 3.34 -13.69 -10.12
N LEU A 90 4.46 -13.03 -10.35
CA LEU A 90 5.31 -12.52 -9.29
C LEU A 90 4.60 -11.45 -8.47
N LEU A 91 3.96 -10.48 -9.13
CA LEU A 91 3.18 -9.42 -8.49
C LEU A 91 1.99 -9.96 -7.69
N THR A 92 1.29 -10.97 -8.21
CA THR A 92 0.19 -11.64 -7.49
C THR A 92 0.66 -12.39 -6.24
N ALA A 93 1.85 -12.92 -6.24
CA ALA A 93 2.40 -13.62 -5.07
C ALA A 93 2.80 -12.66 -3.93
N MET A 94 2.99 -11.37 -4.21
CA MET A 94 3.42 -10.38 -3.21
C MET A 94 2.31 -9.98 -2.23
N GLY A 95 1.07 -9.94 -2.68
CA GLY A 95 -0.03 -9.37 -1.92
C GLY A 95 0.04 -7.84 -1.82
N PRO A 96 -0.88 -7.21 -1.10
CA PRO A 96 -0.90 -5.77 -0.93
C PRO A 96 0.29 -5.28 -0.11
N GLY A 97 0.90 -4.17 -0.56
CA GLY A 97 1.93 -3.44 0.15
C GLY A 97 1.39 -2.18 0.82
N ARG A 98 2.28 -1.28 1.22
CA ARG A 98 1.93 0.05 1.72
C ARG A 98 1.50 0.95 0.58
N MET A 99 0.41 1.65 0.78
CA MET A 99 -0.01 2.70 -0.14
C MET A 99 0.73 4.00 0.18
N GLY A 100 1.27 4.64 -0.85
CA GLY A 100 1.99 5.89 -0.71
C GLY A 100 2.06 6.65 -2.03
N PRO A 101 2.55 7.90 -2.01
CA PRO A 101 2.80 8.64 -3.23
C PRO A 101 3.96 8.03 -4.02
N ALA A 102 3.89 8.13 -5.34
CA ALA A 102 5.00 7.73 -6.19
C ALA A 102 6.26 8.58 -5.89
N PRO A 103 7.46 7.99 -5.99
CA PRO A 103 8.71 8.74 -5.93
C PRO A 103 8.77 9.86 -6.98
N ALA A 104 9.48 10.93 -6.68
CA ALA A 104 9.68 12.04 -7.63
C ALA A 104 10.70 11.71 -8.75
N SER A 105 11.51 10.66 -8.56
CA SER A 105 12.44 10.17 -9.57
C SER A 105 11.71 9.50 -10.74
N PRO A 106 12.33 9.35 -11.91
CA PRO A 106 11.77 8.55 -12.99
C PRO A 106 11.69 7.07 -12.58
N PRO A 107 10.70 6.30 -13.13
CA PRO A 107 10.63 4.87 -12.90
C PRO A 107 11.81 4.14 -13.56
N ARG A 108 12.28 3.07 -12.95
CA ARG A 108 13.30 2.19 -13.51
C ARG A 108 12.74 1.24 -14.57
N ILE A 109 11.50 0.80 -14.38
CA ILE A 109 10.81 -0.05 -15.35
C ILE A 109 9.48 0.63 -15.67
N THR A 110 9.18 0.72 -16.97
CA THR A 110 7.85 1.12 -17.46
C THR A 110 7.37 0.08 -18.45
N ILE A 111 6.15 -0.38 -18.28
CA ILE A 111 5.47 -1.31 -19.17
C ILE A 111 4.18 -0.64 -19.64
N ASP A 112 4.14 -0.31 -20.92
CA ASP A 112 2.93 0.15 -21.59
C ASP A 112 2.30 -1.05 -22.32
N TYR A 113 1.07 -1.39 -21.93
CA TYR A 113 0.35 -2.54 -22.48
C TYR A 113 -0.39 -2.20 -23.79
N GLY A 114 -0.31 -0.95 -24.26
CA GLY A 114 -0.96 -0.52 -25.50
C GLY A 114 -2.48 -0.38 -25.46
N ASP A 115 -3.11 -0.74 -24.34
CA ASP A 115 -4.54 -0.60 -24.08
C ASP A 115 -4.90 0.59 -23.18
N GLY A 116 -3.90 1.41 -22.84
CA GLY A 116 -3.99 2.51 -21.88
C GLY A 116 -3.67 2.11 -20.45
N THR A 117 -3.32 0.84 -20.21
CA THR A 117 -2.76 0.38 -18.93
C THR A 117 -1.26 0.56 -18.95
N VAL A 118 -0.71 1.27 -17.94
CA VAL A 118 0.73 1.47 -17.79
C VAL A 118 1.14 1.03 -16.38
N LEU A 119 2.15 0.17 -16.30
CA LEU A 119 2.78 -0.23 -15.04
C LEU A 119 4.16 0.41 -14.95
N GLU A 120 4.37 1.19 -13.91
CA GLU A 120 5.64 1.85 -13.60
C GLU A 120 6.20 1.30 -12.29
N ILE A 121 7.50 1.04 -12.25
CA ILE A 121 8.18 0.45 -11.09
C ILE A 121 9.43 1.26 -10.75
N TRP A 122 9.50 1.72 -9.52
CA TRP A 122 10.65 2.43 -8.94
C TRP A 122 11.40 1.52 -7.98
N GLU A 123 12.68 1.74 -7.86
CA GLU A 123 13.47 1.22 -6.76
C GLU A 123 13.44 2.23 -5.60
N VAL A 124 13.01 1.80 -4.45
CA VAL A 124 12.89 2.65 -3.26
C VAL A 124 13.53 1.97 -2.06
N THR A 125 14.08 2.78 -1.16
CA THR A 125 14.56 2.29 0.12
C THR A 125 13.41 2.30 1.11
N LEU A 126 13.08 1.12 1.63
CA LEU A 126 12.01 0.92 2.59
C LEU A 126 12.59 0.73 3.99
N VAL A 127 11.97 1.34 4.99
CA VAL A 127 12.29 1.10 6.40
C VAL A 127 11.30 0.07 6.93
N ASN A 128 11.80 -1.09 7.34
CA ASN A 128 10.98 -2.10 7.95
C ASN A 128 10.70 -1.77 9.44
N PRO A 129 9.73 -2.46 10.10
CA PRO A 129 9.40 -2.23 11.51
C PRO A 129 10.57 -2.46 12.48
N SER A 130 11.60 -3.22 12.07
CA SER A 130 12.84 -3.44 12.84
C SER A 130 13.87 -2.33 12.65
N ASN A 131 13.50 -1.26 11.93
CA ASN A 131 14.39 -0.14 11.60
C ASN A 131 15.56 -0.52 10.68
N ASP A 132 15.48 -1.67 10.01
CA ASP A 132 16.41 -2.07 8.97
C ASP A 132 15.98 -1.48 7.63
N TRP A 133 16.96 -1.11 6.82
CA TRP A 133 16.73 -0.57 5.50
C TRP A 133 16.71 -1.71 4.48
N THR A 134 15.64 -1.81 3.72
CA THR A 134 15.51 -2.76 2.62
C THR A 134 15.22 -2.03 1.33
N GLU A 135 15.82 -2.47 0.24
CA GLU A 135 15.49 -1.99 -1.10
C GLU A 135 14.35 -2.83 -1.67
N GLY A 136 13.33 -2.17 -2.15
CA GLY A 136 12.16 -2.81 -2.73
C GLY A 136 11.55 -1.99 -3.85
N PRO A 137 10.63 -2.56 -4.62
CA PRO A 137 9.91 -1.82 -5.63
C PRO A 137 8.74 -1.02 -5.04
N TYR A 138 8.53 0.19 -5.55
CA TYR A 138 7.25 0.88 -5.55
C TYR A 138 6.61 0.70 -6.93
N LEU A 139 5.36 0.29 -6.97
CA LEU A 139 4.61 0.05 -8.19
C LEU A 139 3.48 1.06 -8.33
N ARG A 140 3.30 1.59 -9.53
CA ARG A 140 2.14 2.41 -9.89
C ARG A 140 1.50 1.83 -11.15
N CYS A 141 0.21 1.55 -11.08
CA CYS A 141 -0.57 1.17 -12.23
C CYS A 141 -1.50 2.32 -12.62
N THR A 142 -1.37 2.78 -13.85
CA THR A 142 -2.30 3.72 -14.49
C THR A 142 -3.26 2.92 -15.34
N PHE A 143 -4.56 3.19 -15.17
CA PHE A 143 -5.63 2.49 -15.88
C PHE A 143 -6.09 3.29 -17.11
N PRO A 144 -6.76 2.65 -18.07
CA PRO A 144 -7.48 3.38 -19.08
C PRO A 144 -8.42 4.41 -18.45
N GLY A 145 -8.32 5.68 -18.89
CA GLY A 145 -9.05 6.80 -18.27
C GLY A 145 -8.27 7.57 -17.20
N GLY A 146 -7.00 7.24 -16.95
CA GLY A 146 -6.06 8.05 -16.18
C GLY A 146 -6.10 7.86 -14.66
N LYS A 147 -6.96 6.98 -14.13
CA LYS A 147 -6.94 6.63 -12.71
C LYS A 147 -5.67 5.87 -12.36
N THR A 148 -5.06 6.16 -11.22
CA THR A 148 -3.82 5.53 -10.79
C THR A 148 -3.96 4.94 -9.39
N TYR A 149 -3.30 3.80 -9.17
CA TYR A 149 -3.07 3.23 -7.85
C TYR A 149 -1.61 2.83 -7.72
N GLY A 150 -1.06 2.95 -6.50
CA GLY A 150 0.32 2.56 -6.25
C GLY A 150 0.54 2.06 -4.84
N TYR A 151 1.53 1.20 -4.69
CA TYR A 151 1.98 0.64 -3.42
C TYR A 151 3.45 0.24 -3.48
N ASP A 152 4.10 0.23 -2.34
CA ASP A 152 5.45 -0.30 -2.16
C ASP A 152 5.41 -1.74 -1.59
N THR A 153 6.49 -2.47 -1.76
CA THR A 153 6.65 -3.81 -1.19
C THR A 153 8.12 -4.15 -0.99
N ASP A 154 8.42 -4.76 0.14
CA ASP A 154 9.73 -5.32 0.49
C ASP A 154 9.87 -6.82 0.16
N LYS A 155 8.79 -7.44 -0.35
CA LYS A 155 8.72 -8.89 -0.57
C LYS A 155 9.51 -9.38 -1.78
N ILE A 156 9.84 -8.49 -2.71
CA ILE A 156 10.61 -8.82 -3.90
C ILE A 156 11.68 -7.77 -4.12
N PRO A 157 12.95 -8.16 -4.26
CA PRO A 157 14.01 -7.22 -4.60
C PRO A 157 13.88 -6.77 -6.06
N MET A 158 14.21 -5.50 -6.32
CA MET A 158 14.20 -4.92 -7.67
C MET A 158 15.06 -5.72 -8.65
N SER A 159 16.18 -6.27 -8.20
CA SER A 159 17.07 -7.11 -9.00
C SER A 159 16.39 -8.34 -9.60
N LYS A 160 15.36 -8.89 -8.90
CA LYS A 160 14.58 -10.03 -9.41
C LYS A 160 13.66 -9.61 -10.56
N LEU A 161 13.07 -8.41 -10.48
CA LEU A 161 12.22 -7.85 -11.52
C LEU A 161 13.05 -7.53 -12.77
N LEU A 162 14.21 -6.89 -12.59
CA LEU A 162 15.13 -6.58 -13.68
C LEU A 162 15.62 -7.85 -14.40
N ARG A 163 15.99 -8.89 -13.64
CA ARG A 163 16.43 -10.18 -14.22
C ARG A 163 15.33 -10.90 -15.00
N LEU A 164 14.08 -10.71 -14.59
CA LEU A 164 12.95 -11.31 -15.31
C LEU A 164 12.73 -10.65 -16.67
N LEU A 165 12.96 -9.33 -16.76
CA LEU A 165 12.71 -8.55 -17.98
C LEU A 165 13.92 -8.51 -18.92
N ALA A 166 15.15 -8.63 -18.38
CA ALA A 166 16.36 -8.79 -19.19
C ALA A 166 16.38 -10.15 -19.89
#